data_8d03a79599022e6046af829a082bba5b
#
_entry.id   8d03a79599022e6046af829a082bba5b
#
_cell.length_a   1.000
_cell.length_b   1.000
_cell.length_c   1.000
_cell.angle_alpha   90.00
_cell.angle_beta   90.00
_cell.angle_gamma   90.00
#
_symmetry.space_group_name_H-M   'P 1'
#
loop_
_entity.id
_entity.type
_entity.pdbx_description
1 polymer ?
#
loop_
_entity_poly.entity_id
_entity_poly.type
_entity_poly.pdbx_seq_one_letter_code
_entity_poly.pdbx_strand_id
1 'polypeptide(L)'
;MSRPIAIFYHLYQTDIGGLVYQQQMHRLYTSGLMEECEFLHIGVVGDNEMFSVPRKAKVHKNERLTKDEGETVEAMYKFCCDPNNSHYNVLFFHSKGASRQFVPQLHAWRLFLEFFVLDKWKDCVYSLKQYNTAGAKLRMKPLPHYSGNFWWARADYLATLDENFLYTEGEHGKIDRELMIGTGPK
;
A
#
# COMPACT_ATOMS: atom_id res chain seq x y z
N MET A 1 -8.25 15.95 -17.21
CA MET A 1 -8.56 14.51 -17.03
C MET A 1 -8.14 14.09 -15.63
N SER A 2 -8.86 13.20 -14.98
CA SER A 2 -8.43 12.61 -13.70
C SER A 2 -7.25 11.68 -13.96
N ARG A 3 -6.29 11.65 -13.03
CA ARG A 3 -5.18 10.67 -13.08
C ARG A 3 -5.75 9.27 -12.87
N PRO A 4 -5.34 8.24 -13.63
CA PRO A 4 -5.72 6.86 -13.37
C PRO A 4 -5.21 6.37 -12.01
N ILE A 5 -5.79 5.30 -11.50
CA ILE A 5 -5.48 4.77 -10.19
C ILE A 5 -4.76 3.43 -10.30
N ALA A 6 -3.60 3.31 -9.65
CA ALA A 6 -2.89 2.06 -9.43
C ALA A 6 -2.92 1.69 -7.94
N ILE A 7 -3.21 0.44 -7.64
CA ILE A 7 -3.24 -0.09 -6.27
C ILE A 7 -2.14 -1.13 -6.10
N PHE A 8 -1.31 -0.97 -5.07
CA PHE A 8 -0.33 -1.96 -4.63
C PHE A 8 -0.72 -2.44 -3.24
N TYR A 9 -1.10 -3.69 -3.17
CA TYR A 9 -1.57 -4.34 -1.96
C TYR A 9 -0.62 -5.45 -1.54
N HIS A 10 -0.17 -5.42 -0.28
CA HIS A 10 0.65 -6.49 0.28
C HIS A 10 -0.18 -7.38 1.20
N LEU A 11 -0.24 -8.66 0.86
CA LEU A 11 -0.93 -9.70 1.61
C LEU A 11 0.07 -10.60 2.33
N TYR A 12 0.04 -10.61 3.66
CA TYR A 12 0.60 -11.69 4.43
C TYR A 12 -0.47 -12.76 4.65
N GLN A 13 -0.33 -13.87 3.94
CA GLN A 13 -1.34 -14.92 3.85
C GLN A 13 -1.25 -15.88 5.05
N THR A 14 -2.17 -15.71 5.97
CA THR A 14 -2.46 -16.54 7.14
C THR A 14 -3.98 -16.62 7.24
N ASP A 15 -4.53 -17.40 8.19
CA ASP A 15 -5.97 -17.44 8.41
C ASP A 15 -6.55 -16.04 8.70
N ILE A 16 -5.86 -15.27 9.56
CA ILE A 16 -6.23 -13.86 9.85
C ILE A 16 -6.01 -12.99 8.62
N GLY A 17 -4.91 -13.20 7.88
CA GLY A 17 -4.60 -12.48 6.65
C GLY A 17 -5.68 -12.64 5.59
N GLY A 18 -6.21 -13.85 5.46
CA GLY A 18 -7.32 -14.14 4.55
C GLY A 18 -8.60 -13.42 4.92
N LEU A 19 -8.95 -13.38 6.20
CA LEU A 19 -10.12 -12.60 6.67
C LEU A 19 -9.93 -11.11 6.44
N VAL A 20 -8.73 -10.59 6.72
CA VAL A 20 -8.39 -9.19 6.46
C VAL A 20 -8.49 -8.87 4.96
N TYR A 21 -7.95 -9.74 4.11
CA TYR A 21 -8.05 -9.61 2.67
C TYR A 21 -9.50 -9.50 2.19
N GLN A 22 -10.37 -10.41 2.63
CA GLN A 22 -11.78 -10.38 2.26
C GLN A 22 -12.46 -9.06 2.69
N GLN A 23 -12.21 -8.59 3.91
CA GLN A 23 -12.74 -7.31 4.40
C GLN A 23 -12.24 -6.12 3.57
N GLN A 24 -10.94 -6.09 3.23
CA GLN A 24 -10.33 -5.02 2.46
C GLN A 24 -10.81 -5.02 1.01
N MET A 25 -10.92 -6.19 0.36
CA MET A 25 -11.50 -6.30 -0.98
C MET A 25 -12.97 -5.86 -0.98
N HIS A 26 -13.77 -6.26 0.01
CA HIS A 26 -15.14 -5.77 0.15
C HIS A 26 -15.20 -4.24 0.22
N ARG A 27 -14.32 -3.58 0.99
CA ARG A 27 -14.25 -2.12 1.04
C ARG A 27 -13.87 -1.49 -0.30
N LEU A 28 -12.91 -2.07 -1.04
CA LEU A 28 -12.56 -1.59 -2.38
C LEU A 28 -13.78 -1.60 -3.33
N TYR A 29 -14.61 -2.65 -3.27
CA TYR A 29 -15.83 -2.73 -4.07
C TYR A 29 -16.91 -1.78 -3.59
N THR A 30 -17.20 -1.74 -2.29
CA THR A 30 -18.31 -0.93 -1.75
C THR A 30 -18.04 0.57 -1.78
N SER A 31 -16.77 1.00 -1.77
CA SER A 31 -16.38 2.41 -1.94
C SER A 31 -16.33 2.88 -3.41
N GLY A 32 -16.49 1.96 -4.37
CA GLY A 32 -16.34 2.22 -5.80
C GLY A 32 -14.88 2.37 -6.26
N LEU A 33 -13.91 2.14 -5.36
CA LEU A 33 -12.49 2.29 -5.71
C LEU A 33 -12.03 1.17 -6.67
N MET A 34 -12.59 -0.03 -6.54
CA MET A 34 -12.24 -1.14 -7.43
C MET A 34 -12.61 -0.85 -8.90
N GLU A 35 -13.74 -0.18 -9.14
CA GLU A 35 -14.19 0.19 -10.47
C GLU A 35 -13.24 1.21 -11.12
N GLU A 36 -12.79 2.19 -10.35
CA GLU A 36 -11.89 3.27 -10.80
C GLU A 36 -10.42 2.84 -10.91
N CYS A 37 -10.06 1.71 -10.32
CA CYS A 37 -8.71 1.18 -10.35
C CYS A 37 -8.39 0.58 -11.73
N GLU A 38 -7.38 1.11 -12.42
CA GLU A 38 -6.89 0.57 -13.70
C GLU A 38 -5.83 -0.52 -13.51
N PHE A 39 -5.02 -0.43 -12.47
CA PHE A 39 -3.94 -1.37 -12.20
C PHE A 39 -3.99 -1.83 -10.74
N LEU A 40 -4.11 -3.14 -10.52
CA LEU A 40 -4.06 -3.76 -9.19
C LEU A 40 -2.93 -4.78 -9.12
N HIS A 41 -1.95 -4.53 -8.26
CA HIS A 41 -0.88 -5.47 -7.91
C HIS A 41 -1.11 -6.01 -6.51
N ILE A 42 -1.05 -7.34 -6.37
CA ILE A 42 -1.13 -8.03 -5.07
C ILE A 42 0.17 -8.81 -4.88
N GLY A 43 1.03 -8.33 -3.99
CA GLY A 43 2.19 -9.06 -3.51
C GLY A 43 1.80 -9.98 -2.36
N VAL A 44 2.10 -11.27 -2.46
CA VAL A 44 1.66 -12.29 -1.50
C VAL A 44 2.85 -12.95 -0.83
N VAL A 45 2.84 -13.01 0.50
CA VAL A 45 3.75 -13.82 1.32
C VAL A 45 2.95 -14.84 2.12
N GLY A 46 3.42 -16.07 2.20
CA GLY A 46 2.76 -17.17 2.91
C GLY A 46 2.39 -18.34 2.00
N ASP A 47 2.00 -19.45 2.59
CA ASP A 47 1.83 -20.73 1.90
C ASP A 47 0.40 -21.18 1.66
N ASN A 48 -0.58 -20.43 2.14
CA ASN A 48 -1.99 -20.81 2.00
C ASN A 48 -2.47 -20.62 0.56
N GLU A 49 -3.43 -21.46 0.14
CA GLU A 49 -4.09 -21.32 -1.15
C GLU A 49 -4.76 -19.94 -1.29
N MET A 50 -4.64 -19.39 -2.48
CA MET A 50 -5.16 -18.06 -2.74
C MET A 50 -6.68 -18.03 -2.74
N PHE A 51 -7.23 -17.03 -2.05
CA PHE A 51 -8.64 -16.67 -2.17
C PHE A 51 -8.97 -16.15 -3.58
N SER A 52 -10.25 -16.03 -3.87
CA SER A 52 -10.72 -15.42 -5.11
C SER A 52 -10.07 -14.03 -5.29
N VAL A 53 -9.34 -13.82 -6.37
CA VAL A 53 -8.72 -12.53 -6.72
C VAL A 53 -9.50 -11.82 -7.81
N PRO A 54 -9.57 -10.48 -7.80
CA PRO A 54 -10.16 -9.70 -8.87
C PRO A 54 -9.50 -10.03 -10.23
N ARG A 55 -10.29 -10.14 -11.30
CA ARG A 55 -9.75 -10.47 -12.64
C ARG A 55 -8.65 -9.56 -13.13
N LYS A 56 -8.68 -8.27 -12.74
CA LYS A 56 -7.68 -7.27 -13.10
C LYS A 56 -6.39 -7.35 -12.28
N ALA A 57 -6.36 -8.14 -11.21
CA ALA A 57 -5.21 -8.20 -10.33
C ALA A 57 -4.05 -8.95 -10.97
N LYS A 58 -2.87 -8.35 -10.91
CA LYS A 58 -1.59 -9.03 -11.10
C LYS A 58 -1.11 -9.52 -9.74
N VAL A 59 -1.06 -10.83 -9.58
CA VAL A 59 -0.62 -11.45 -8.33
C VAL A 59 0.84 -11.86 -8.48
N HIS A 60 1.65 -11.46 -7.49
CA HIS A 60 3.05 -11.84 -7.39
C HIS A 60 3.28 -12.56 -6.05
N LYS A 61 3.71 -13.81 -6.11
CA LYS A 61 4.15 -14.52 -4.90
C LYS A 61 5.58 -14.09 -4.60
N ASN A 62 5.77 -13.45 -3.46
CA ASN A 62 7.07 -12.94 -3.04
C ASN A 62 8.03 -14.12 -2.80
N GLU A 63 9.22 -14.03 -3.34
CA GLU A 63 10.27 -15.06 -3.19
C GLU A 63 10.92 -14.99 -1.81
N ARG A 64 11.04 -13.79 -1.25
CA ARG A 64 11.55 -13.59 0.11
C ARG A 64 10.51 -14.07 1.12
N LEU A 65 10.89 -15.04 1.94
CA LEU A 65 10.04 -15.60 3.00
C LEU A 65 9.83 -14.65 4.19
N THR A 66 10.22 -13.40 4.06
CA THR A 66 10.06 -12.37 5.09
C THR A 66 8.62 -11.85 5.09
N LYS A 67 8.06 -11.65 6.28
CA LYS A 67 6.68 -11.12 6.48
C LYS A 67 6.52 -9.66 6.08
N ASP A 68 7.54 -9.06 5.52
CA ASP A 68 7.55 -7.64 5.21
C ASP A 68 7.08 -7.36 3.78
N GLU A 69 6.70 -6.14 3.55
CA GLU A 69 6.16 -5.63 2.30
C GLU A 69 7.22 -5.30 1.21
N GLY A 70 8.51 -5.64 1.45
CA GLY A 70 9.64 -5.19 0.63
C GLY A 70 9.47 -5.39 -0.87
N GLU A 71 9.17 -6.62 -1.32
CA GLU A 71 9.01 -6.89 -2.76
C GLU A 71 7.80 -6.18 -3.37
N THR A 72 6.72 -5.99 -2.58
CA THR A 72 5.54 -5.24 -3.06
C THR A 72 5.87 -3.75 -3.22
N VAL A 73 6.63 -3.18 -2.26
CA VAL A 73 7.10 -1.77 -2.35
C VAL A 73 8.09 -1.61 -3.50
N GLU A 74 8.98 -2.56 -3.72
CA GLU A 74 9.91 -2.56 -4.84
C GLU A 74 9.16 -2.62 -6.19
N ALA A 75 8.16 -3.48 -6.31
CA ALA A 75 7.32 -3.56 -7.51
C ALA A 75 6.57 -2.24 -7.78
N MET A 76 6.07 -1.60 -6.72
CA MET A 76 5.45 -0.28 -6.81
C MET A 76 6.45 0.79 -7.27
N TYR A 77 7.64 0.83 -6.69
CA TYR A 77 8.68 1.78 -7.05
C TYR A 77 9.08 1.63 -8.53
N LYS A 78 9.34 0.39 -8.98
CA LYS A 78 9.65 0.09 -10.39
C LYS A 78 8.53 0.52 -11.34
N PHE A 79 7.27 0.30 -10.95
CA PHE A 79 6.12 0.79 -11.72
C PHE A 79 6.13 2.31 -11.84
N CYS A 80 6.42 3.03 -10.77
CA CYS A 80 6.46 4.49 -10.75
C CYS A 80 7.65 5.08 -11.52
N CYS A 81 8.78 4.37 -11.57
CA CYS A 81 9.96 4.78 -12.34
C CYS A 81 9.78 4.65 -13.85
N ASP A 82 8.77 3.91 -14.34
CA ASP A 82 8.42 3.91 -15.76
C ASP A 82 7.77 5.26 -16.13
N PRO A 83 8.35 6.04 -17.06
CA PRO A 83 7.79 7.33 -17.47
C PRO A 83 6.34 7.27 -17.95
N ASN A 84 5.93 6.13 -18.54
CA ASN A 84 4.56 5.90 -18.99
C ASN A 84 3.55 5.86 -17.85
N ASN A 85 4.01 5.62 -16.61
CA ASN A 85 3.17 5.53 -15.43
C ASN A 85 3.21 6.79 -14.55
N SER A 86 3.99 7.81 -14.92
CA SER A 86 4.17 9.04 -14.12
C SER A 86 2.86 9.78 -13.81
N HIS A 87 1.82 9.53 -14.59
CA HIS A 87 0.51 10.17 -14.49
C HIS A 87 -0.48 9.43 -13.57
N TYR A 88 -0.08 8.32 -12.92
CA TYR A 88 -0.94 7.60 -11.98
C TYR A 88 -1.01 8.25 -10.59
N ASN A 89 -2.16 8.08 -9.92
CA ASN A 89 -2.28 8.14 -8.47
C ASN A 89 -2.13 6.72 -7.92
N VAL A 90 -1.29 6.54 -6.93
CA VAL A 90 -0.93 5.24 -6.37
C VAL A 90 -1.44 5.12 -4.95
N LEU A 91 -2.16 4.04 -4.66
CA LEU A 91 -2.50 3.60 -3.31
C LEU A 91 -1.57 2.46 -2.90
N PHE A 92 -0.94 2.59 -1.74
CA PHE A 92 -0.26 1.49 -1.06
C PHE A 92 -0.95 1.18 0.27
N PHE A 93 -1.24 -0.11 0.51
CA PHE A 93 -1.73 -0.61 1.78
C PHE A 93 -1.47 -2.12 1.93
N HIS A 94 -1.73 -2.68 3.12
CA HIS A 94 -1.40 -4.07 3.39
C HIS A 94 -2.35 -4.73 4.40
N SER A 95 -2.26 -6.07 4.53
CA SER A 95 -3.02 -6.87 5.49
C SER A 95 -2.51 -6.67 6.93
N LYS A 96 -2.60 -5.44 7.43
CA LYS A 96 -2.11 -5.05 8.76
C LYS A 96 -2.72 -5.90 9.87
N GLY A 97 -1.84 -6.45 10.74
CA GLY A 97 -2.25 -7.32 11.85
C GLY A 97 -2.31 -8.81 11.49
N ALA A 98 -2.17 -9.20 10.21
CA ALA A 98 -2.22 -10.59 9.75
C ALA A 98 -1.12 -11.49 10.32
N SER A 99 0.01 -10.93 10.74
CA SER A 99 1.17 -11.66 11.28
C SER A 99 1.06 -12.00 12.78
N ARG A 100 -0.02 -11.63 13.44
CA ARG A 100 -0.20 -11.80 14.89
C ARG A 100 -1.56 -12.44 15.17
N GLN A 101 -1.72 -13.00 16.39
CA GLN A 101 -3.05 -13.34 16.91
C GLN A 101 -3.93 -12.07 16.94
N PHE A 102 -5.26 -12.26 16.91
CA PHE A 102 -6.19 -11.15 16.95
C PHE A 102 -5.96 -10.25 18.18
N VAL A 103 -5.62 -8.98 17.90
CA VAL A 103 -5.44 -7.93 18.91
C VAL A 103 -6.43 -6.81 18.61
N PRO A 104 -7.43 -6.56 19.47
CA PRO A 104 -8.50 -5.58 19.22
C PRO A 104 -7.97 -4.18 18.84
N GLN A 105 -6.91 -3.72 19.49
CA GLN A 105 -6.31 -2.40 19.23
C GLN A 105 -5.67 -2.32 17.81
N LEU A 106 -5.04 -3.40 17.35
CA LEU A 106 -4.48 -3.45 15.99
C LEU A 106 -5.60 -3.52 14.94
N HIS A 107 -6.68 -4.23 15.26
CA HIS A 107 -7.86 -4.26 14.40
C HIS A 107 -8.50 -2.88 14.28
N ALA A 108 -8.78 -2.21 15.40
CA ALA A 108 -9.32 -0.85 15.41
C ALA A 108 -8.41 0.14 14.67
N TRP A 109 -7.09 0.02 14.85
CA TRP A 109 -6.10 0.82 14.14
C TRP A 109 -6.15 0.59 12.63
N ARG A 110 -6.24 -0.66 12.18
CA ARG A 110 -6.39 -1.00 10.76
C ARG A 110 -7.69 -0.41 10.19
N LEU A 111 -8.82 -0.58 10.87
CA LEU A 111 -10.11 -0.02 10.42
C LEU A 111 -10.07 1.51 10.30
N PHE A 112 -9.39 2.19 11.22
CA PHE A 112 -9.16 3.63 11.12
C PHE A 112 -8.38 4.01 9.86
N LEU A 113 -7.29 3.32 9.55
CA LEU A 113 -6.49 3.57 8.35
C LEU A 113 -7.31 3.32 7.07
N GLU A 114 -8.02 2.19 7.02
CA GLU A 114 -8.88 1.80 5.90
C GLU A 114 -9.97 2.83 5.64
N PHE A 115 -10.61 3.34 6.68
CA PHE A 115 -11.64 4.38 6.54
C PHE A 115 -11.11 5.59 5.75
N PHE A 116 -9.92 6.08 6.07
CA PHE A 116 -9.38 7.25 5.37
C PHE A 116 -8.88 6.94 3.95
N VAL A 117 -8.21 5.80 3.74
CA VAL A 117 -7.56 5.54 2.45
C VAL A 117 -8.41 4.71 1.48
N LEU A 118 -9.38 3.93 1.97
CA LEU A 118 -10.26 3.10 1.13
C LEU A 118 -11.69 3.68 1.05
N ASP A 119 -12.32 4.00 2.19
CA ASP A 119 -13.71 4.50 2.15
C ASP A 119 -13.75 5.98 1.71
N LYS A 120 -12.75 6.79 2.12
CA LYS A 120 -12.61 8.21 1.76
C LYS A 120 -11.57 8.46 0.67
N TRP A 121 -11.33 7.50 -0.19
CA TRP A 121 -10.31 7.57 -1.22
C TRP A 121 -10.43 8.80 -2.14
N LYS A 122 -11.66 9.27 -2.43
CA LYS A 122 -11.88 10.46 -3.26
C LYS A 122 -11.29 11.71 -2.64
N ASP A 123 -11.34 11.83 -1.32
CA ASP A 123 -10.73 12.96 -0.60
C ASP A 123 -9.19 12.89 -0.66
N CYS A 124 -8.62 11.67 -0.57
CA CYS A 124 -7.19 11.47 -0.78
C CYS A 124 -6.76 11.87 -2.19
N VAL A 125 -7.43 11.35 -3.22
CA VAL A 125 -7.16 11.70 -4.63
C VAL A 125 -7.33 13.19 -4.90
N TYR A 126 -8.32 13.83 -4.28
CA TYR A 126 -8.49 15.28 -4.38
C TYR A 126 -7.30 16.03 -3.77
N SER A 127 -6.81 15.59 -2.61
CA SER A 127 -5.64 16.17 -1.95
C SER A 127 -4.37 16.07 -2.79
N LEU A 128 -4.22 15.00 -3.61
CA LEU A 128 -3.07 14.85 -4.51
C LEU A 128 -3.00 15.90 -5.63
N LYS A 129 -4.03 16.72 -5.83
CA LYS A 129 -3.95 17.89 -6.74
C LYS A 129 -3.03 18.98 -6.19
N GLN A 130 -2.84 19.05 -4.90
CA GLN A 130 -2.04 20.08 -4.22
C GLN A 130 -0.80 19.49 -3.50
N TYR A 131 -0.87 18.23 -3.09
CA TYR A 131 0.17 17.56 -2.31
C TYR A 131 0.71 16.33 -3.05
N ASN A 132 1.92 15.93 -2.72
CA ASN A 132 2.53 14.75 -3.29
C ASN A 132 1.95 13.45 -2.72
N THR A 133 1.46 13.51 -1.48
CA THR A 133 0.98 12.35 -0.72
C THR A 133 -0.28 12.71 0.07
N ALA A 134 -1.10 11.70 0.38
CA ALA A 134 -2.28 11.82 1.24
C ALA A 134 -2.49 10.52 2.03
N GLY A 135 -3.01 10.61 3.25
CA GLY A 135 -3.27 9.43 4.09
C GLY A 135 -3.60 9.81 5.52
N ALA A 136 -3.75 8.79 6.37
CA ALA A 136 -4.04 8.97 7.77
C ALA A 136 -2.76 9.01 8.62
N LYS A 137 -2.77 9.81 9.69
CA LYS A 137 -1.73 9.83 10.73
C LYS A 137 -0.31 10.12 10.21
N LEU A 138 -0.15 11.22 9.48
CA LEU A 138 1.17 11.74 9.11
C LEU A 138 2.00 12.06 10.36
N ARG A 139 3.23 11.57 10.40
CA ARG A 139 4.27 11.90 11.39
C ARG A 139 5.44 12.54 10.69
N MET A 140 6.12 13.47 11.38
CA MET A 140 7.24 14.25 10.82
C MET A 140 8.62 13.74 11.26
N LYS A 141 8.68 12.83 12.22
CA LYS A 141 9.94 12.30 12.77
C LYS A 141 9.94 10.76 12.75
N PRO A 142 11.09 10.11 12.46
CA PRO A 142 12.39 10.70 12.06
C PRO A 142 12.37 11.38 10.67
N LEU A 143 11.59 10.86 9.72
CA LEU A 143 11.23 11.46 8.43
C LEU A 143 9.71 11.56 8.31
N PRO A 144 9.17 12.39 7.39
CA PRO A 144 7.73 12.38 7.12
C PRO A 144 7.27 10.98 6.69
N HIS A 145 6.29 10.41 7.39
CA HIS A 145 5.74 9.09 7.07
C HIS A 145 4.30 8.94 7.56
N TYR A 146 3.59 8.01 6.97
CA TYR A 146 2.25 7.64 7.42
C TYR A 146 2.34 6.43 8.36
N SER A 147 2.07 6.67 9.65
CA SER A 147 2.12 5.60 10.66
C SER A 147 1.16 4.46 10.30
N GLY A 148 1.72 3.28 10.11
CA GLY A 148 0.98 2.09 9.68
C GLY A 148 1.04 1.81 8.18
N ASN A 149 1.74 2.63 7.42
CA ASN A 149 2.07 2.44 6.00
C ASN A 149 0.86 2.24 5.08
N PHE A 150 -0.20 3.06 5.28
CA PHE A 150 -1.37 3.16 4.41
C PHE A 150 -1.45 4.58 3.86
N TRP A 151 -1.30 4.75 2.56
CA TRP A 151 -1.22 6.08 1.95
C TRP A 151 -1.47 6.08 0.44
N TRP A 152 -1.79 7.27 -0.05
CA TRP A 152 -1.85 7.64 -1.44
C TRP A 152 -0.68 8.53 -1.80
N ALA A 153 -0.16 8.40 -3.02
CA ALA A 153 0.85 9.30 -3.55
C ALA A 153 0.75 9.42 -5.08
N ARG A 154 1.35 10.45 -5.65
CA ARG A 154 1.52 10.55 -7.08
C ARG A 154 2.69 9.68 -7.53
N ALA A 155 2.57 8.99 -8.67
CA ALA A 155 3.64 8.14 -9.22
C ALA A 155 4.90 8.95 -9.57
N ASP A 156 4.73 10.16 -10.12
CA ASP A 156 5.84 11.07 -10.43
C ASP A 156 6.64 11.48 -9.17
N TYR A 157 5.98 11.61 -8.01
CA TYR A 157 6.67 11.80 -6.73
C TYR A 157 7.36 10.52 -6.25
N LEU A 158 6.68 9.37 -6.32
CA LEU A 158 7.23 8.09 -5.88
C LEU A 158 8.53 7.72 -6.63
N ALA A 159 8.63 8.08 -7.90
CA ALA A 159 9.83 7.88 -8.71
C ALA A 159 11.05 8.71 -8.24
N THR A 160 10.84 9.71 -7.38
CA THR A 160 11.93 10.55 -6.84
C THR A 160 12.42 10.12 -5.46
N LEU A 161 11.84 9.06 -4.89
CA LEU A 161 12.21 8.57 -3.57
C LEU A 161 13.58 7.90 -3.57
N ASP A 162 14.23 7.87 -2.42
CA ASP A 162 15.52 7.21 -2.25
C ASP A 162 15.36 5.68 -2.28
N GLU A 163 15.84 5.05 -3.35
CA GLU A 163 15.76 3.60 -3.55
C GLU A 163 16.54 2.77 -2.52
N ASN A 164 17.54 3.37 -1.84
CA ASN A 164 18.29 2.65 -0.81
C ASN A 164 17.39 2.15 0.32
N PHE A 165 16.28 2.81 0.58
CA PHE A 165 15.27 2.38 1.57
C PHE A 165 14.55 1.08 1.19
N LEU A 166 14.64 0.63 -0.06
CA LEU A 166 14.07 -0.65 -0.52
C LEU A 166 14.90 -1.86 -0.12
N TYR A 167 16.23 -1.69 -0.04
CA TYR A 167 17.19 -2.80 0.04
C TYR A 167 17.72 -3.07 1.43
N THR A 168 17.31 -2.31 2.43
CA THR A 168 17.68 -2.56 3.83
C THR A 168 17.03 -3.84 4.33
N GLU A 169 17.82 -4.74 4.91
CA GLU A 169 17.36 -6.04 5.44
C GLU A 169 17.01 -5.99 6.94
N GLY A 170 16.26 -7.00 7.39
CA GLY A 170 15.91 -7.20 8.79
C GLY A 170 14.85 -6.24 9.34
N GLU A 171 14.83 -6.05 10.66
CA GLU A 171 13.85 -5.17 11.33
C GLU A 171 14.00 -3.70 10.90
N HIS A 172 15.23 -3.25 10.63
CA HIS A 172 15.49 -1.91 10.10
C HIS A 172 14.86 -1.71 8.73
N GLY A 173 14.90 -2.70 7.84
CA GLY A 173 14.33 -2.61 6.51
C GLY A 173 12.81 -2.37 6.51
N LYS A 174 12.08 -2.92 7.48
CA LYS A 174 10.65 -2.62 7.63
C LYS A 174 10.39 -1.15 7.97
N ILE A 175 11.19 -0.60 8.90
CA ILE A 175 11.10 0.81 9.30
C ILE A 175 11.48 1.70 8.13
N ASP A 176 12.55 1.37 7.41
CA ASP A 176 13.03 2.15 6.27
C ASP A 176 11.98 2.22 5.17
N ARG A 177 11.30 1.12 4.83
CA ARG A 177 10.22 1.12 3.84
C ARG A 177 9.01 1.96 4.27
N GLU A 178 8.67 2.00 5.57
CA GLU A 178 7.64 2.93 6.08
C GLU A 178 8.09 4.40 5.97
N LEU A 179 9.39 4.68 6.15
CA LEU A 179 9.98 6.01 6.06
C LEU A 179 10.26 6.47 4.62
N MET A 180 10.35 5.54 3.66
CA MET A 180 10.70 5.83 2.27
C MET A 180 9.84 6.94 1.66
N ILE A 181 8.53 6.95 1.97
CA ILE A 181 7.58 7.94 1.46
C ILE A 181 7.98 9.39 1.76
N GLY A 182 8.82 9.64 2.76
CA GLY A 182 9.29 10.96 3.16
C GLY A 182 10.68 11.34 2.65
N THR A 183 11.31 10.51 1.82
CA THR A 183 12.67 10.77 1.29
C THR A 183 12.67 11.65 0.04
N GLY A 184 11.52 11.88 -0.58
CA GLY A 184 11.39 12.71 -1.77
C GLY A 184 11.59 14.20 -1.52
N PRO A 185 11.68 15.01 -2.58
CA PRO A 185 11.88 16.44 -2.50
C PRO A 185 10.72 17.11 -1.73
N LYS A 186 11.08 18.14 -0.92
CA LYS A 186 10.14 18.95 -0.14
C LYS A 186 9.36 19.92 -1.02
#